data_453553a84e4febbd544fa1abdc06bd59
#
_entry.id   453553a84e4febbd544fa1abdc06bd59
#
_cell.length_a   1.000
_cell.length_b   1.000
_cell.length_c   1.000
_cell.angle_alpha   90.00
_cell.angle_beta   90.00
_cell.angle_gamma   90.00
#
_symmetry.space_group_name_H-M   'P 1'
#
loop_
_entity.id
_entity.type
_entity.pdbx_description
1 polymer ?
#
loop_
_entity_poly.entity_id
_entity_poly.type
_entity_poly.pdbx_seq_one_letter_code
_entity_poly.pdbx_strand_id
1 'polypeptide(L)'
;MRPLSPTRPLLQPVAPTIANPIELLQACHDKVRRFAGLTLRLRTHLAEHGPDAQAQEAATSILRYFDMAAPLHHDDEDLDLFPALRALGQADLNASISELEAQHEPLGQLWQALRPWLTATAAGQPCEVPSEADDFAVAYPAHAAREETEIYPAAAHLSAAQLRHISDAMVKRRTLP
;
A
#
# COMPACT_ATOMS: atom_id res chain seq x y z
N MET A 1 34.43 -35.94 -32.99
CA MET A 1 33.12 -35.40 -32.54
C MET A 1 33.35 -34.52 -31.37
N ARG A 2 33.17 -33.20 -31.52
CA ARG A 2 33.24 -32.24 -30.37
C ARG A 2 31.85 -32.16 -29.72
N PRO A 3 31.73 -32.21 -28.40
CA PRO A 3 30.45 -32.02 -27.76
C PRO A 3 29.98 -30.57 -27.91
N LEU A 4 28.71 -30.37 -28.28
CA LEU A 4 28.07 -29.08 -28.34
C LEU A 4 27.91 -28.56 -26.91
N SER A 5 28.46 -27.38 -26.63
CA SER A 5 28.26 -26.66 -25.36
C SER A 5 26.78 -26.29 -25.21
N PRO A 6 26.19 -26.40 -24.02
CA PRO A 6 24.82 -25.98 -23.79
C PRO A 6 24.69 -24.49 -24.02
N THR A 7 23.80 -24.09 -24.92
CA THR A 7 23.43 -22.70 -25.19
C THR A 7 22.82 -22.11 -23.94
N ARG A 8 23.52 -21.19 -23.28
CA ARG A 8 23.04 -20.38 -22.18
C ARG A 8 21.89 -19.49 -22.69
N PRO A 9 20.71 -19.43 -22.02
CA PRO A 9 19.62 -18.55 -22.45
C PRO A 9 20.10 -17.12 -22.49
N LEU A 10 19.80 -16.37 -23.55
CA LEU A 10 20.22 -15.01 -23.80
C LEU A 10 19.54 -13.99 -22.88
N LEU A 11 18.44 -14.35 -22.26
CA LEU A 11 17.69 -13.54 -21.31
C LEU A 11 17.39 -14.39 -20.07
N GLN A 12 18.10 -14.13 -18.99
CA GLN A 12 17.64 -14.54 -17.67
C GLN A 12 16.60 -13.51 -17.22
N PRO A 13 15.42 -13.91 -16.70
CA PRO A 13 14.52 -12.98 -16.07
C PRO A 13 15.29 -12.31 -14.93
N VAL A 14 15.47 -10.98 -15.02
CA VAL A 14 16.04 -10.19 -13.93
C VAL A 14 14.95 -10.16 -12.86
N ALA A 15 15.25 -10.70 -11.69
CA ALA A 15 14.35 -10.60 -10.56
C ALA A 15 14.06 -9.12 -10.27
N PRO A 16 12.82 -8.75 -9.97
CA PRO A 16 12.50 -7.38 -9.60
C PRO A 16 13.36 -6.96 -8.40
N THR A 17 13.91 -5.75 -8.43
CA THR A 17 14.70 -5.19 -7.34
C THR A 17 14.02 -3.93 -6.82
N ILE A 18 14.04 -3.75 -5.51
CA ILE A 18 13.65 -2.50 -4.86
C ILE A 18 14.95 -1.83 -4.42
N ALA A 19 15.32 -0.74 -5.11
CA ALA A 19 16.58 -0.05 -4.86
C ALA A 19 16.59 0.66 -3.48
N ASN A 20 15.44 1.23 -3.09
CA ASN A 20 15.26 1.90 -1.80
C ASN A 20 13.88 1.52 -1.24
N PRO A 21 13.81 0.83 -0.09
CA PRO A 21 12.53 0.44 0.49
C PRO A 21 11.67 1.64 0.92
N ILE A 22 12.27 2.72 1.41
CA ILE A 22 11.53 3.92 1.82
C ILE A 22 10.89 4.63 0.62
N GLU A 23 11.58 4.74 -0.51
CA GLU A 23 11.01 5.31 -1.73
C GLU A 23 9.81 4.50 -2.25
N LEU A 24 9.85 3.18 -2.11
CA LEU A 24 8.70 2.34 -2.46
C LEU A 24 7.51 2.60 -1.54
N LEU A 25 7.73 2.69 -0.22
CA LEU A 25 6.68 2.99 0.75
C LEU A 25 6.06 4.37 0.48
N GLN A 26 6.87 5.40 0.23
CA GLN A 26 6.40 6.74 -0.16
C GLN A 26 5.58 6.71 -1.46
N ALA A 27 6.02 5.95 -2.46
CA ALA A 27 5.25 5.77 -3.70
C ALA A 27 3.91 5.04 -3.48
N CYS A 28 3.81 4.17 -2.47
CA CYS A 28 2.55 3.59 -2.02
C CYS A 28 1.65 4.65 -1.38
N HIS A 29 2.19 5.54 -0.55
CA HIS A 29 1.45 6.66 0.04
C HIS A 29 0.87 7.63 -1.00
N ASP A 30 1.61 7.92 -2.07
CA ASP A 30 1.08 8.72 -3.18
C ASP A 30 -0.15 8.08 -3.82
N LYS A 31 -0.14 6.75 -3.95
CA LYS A 31 -1.30 6.00 -4.43
C LYS A 31 -2.45 6.00 -3.42
N VAL A 32 -2.16 5.87 -2.12
CA VAL A 32 -3.16 6.03 -1.04
C VAL A 32 -3.88 7.36 -1.19
N ARG A 33 -3.16 8.47 -1.25
CA ARG A 33 -3.73 9.82 -1.41
C ARG A 33 -4.57 9.93 -2.68
N ARG A 34 -4.07 9.39 -3.78
CA ARG A 34 -4.77 9.41 -5.07
C ARG A 34 -6.09 8.64 -4.99
N PHE A 35 -6.09 7.43 -4.46
CA PHE A 35 -7.28 6.57 -4.43
C PHE A 35 -8.28 6.98 -3.34
N ALA A 36 -7.81 7.47 -2.18
CA ALA A 36 -8.66 8.09 -1.19
C ALA A 36 -9.41 9.31 -1.77
N GLY A 37 -8.70 10.19 -2.49
CA GLY A 37 -9.34 11.31 -3.19
C GLY A 37 -10.26 10.87 -4.33
N LEU A 38 -9.96 9.76 -5.02
CA LEU A 38 -10.82 9.20 -6.05
C LEU A 38 -12.14 8.69 -5.48
N THR A 39 -12.14 8.15 -4.26
CA THR A 39 -13.35 7.70 -3.56
C THR A 39 -14.36 8.83 -3.38
N LEU A 40 -13.91 10.03 -3.00
CA LEU A 40 -14.80 11.20 -2.87
C LEU A 40 -15.32 11.69 -4.23
N ARG A 41 -14.48 11.71 -5.25
CA ARG A 41 -14.90 12.08 -6.61
C ARG A 41 -15.90 11.08 -7.19
N LEU A 42 -15.70 9.79 -6.94
CA LEU A 42 -16.62 8.74 -7.35
C LEU A 42 -18.01 8.94 -6.70
N ARG A 43 -18.07 9.26 -5.41
CA ARG A 43 -19.33 9.57 -4.72
C ARG A 43 -20.08 10.70 -5.40
N THR A 44 -19.40 11.80 -5.73
CA THR A 44 -20.00 12.94 -6.42
C THR A 44 -20.49 12.55 -7.82
N HIS A 45 -19.67 11.82 -8.58
CA HIS A 45 -20.02 11.34 -9.92
C HIS A 45 -21.25 10.43 -9.91
N LEU A 46 -21.33 9.51 -8.96
CA LEU A 46 -22.47 8.61 -8.81
C LEU A 46 -23.79 9.34 -8.53
N ALA A 47 -23.76 10.44 -7.77
CA ALA A 47 -24.93 11.26 -7.50
C ALA A 47 -25.47 11.94 -8.76
N GLU A 48 -24.61 12.27 -9.72
CA GLU A 48 -24.96 12.98 -10.95
C GLU A 48 -25.27 12.04 -12.13
N HIS A 49 -24.53 10.92 -12.23
CA HIS A 49 -24.53 10.07 -13.43
C HIS A 49 -24.90 8.60 -13.15
N GLY A 50 -25.00 8.21 -11.89
CA GLY A 50 -25.18 6.80 -11.51
C GLY A 50 -23.96 5.93 -11.81
N PRO A 51 -24.10 4.58 -11.72
CA PRO A 51 -22.99 3.63 -11.88
C PRO A 51 -22.67 3.36 -13.36
N ASP A 52 -22.30 4.39 -14.10
CA ASP A 52 -21.88 4.32 -15.48
C ASP A 52 -20.51 3.64 -15.67
N ALA A 53 -20.02 3.52 -16.91
CA ALA A 53 -18.76 2.86 -17.22
C ALA A 53 -17.56 3.55 -16.53
N GLN A 54 -17.57 4.86 -16.38
CA GLN A 54 -16.52 5.62 -15.71
C GLN A 54 -16.50 5.34 -14.19
N ALA A 55 -17.69 5.29 -13.58
CA ALA A 55 -17.82 4.92 -12.18
C ALA A 55 -17.35 3.48 -11.91
N GLN A 56 -17.70 2.54 -12.80
CA GLN A 56 -17.27 1.14 -12.69
C GLN A 56 -15.75 0.99 -12.77
N GLU A 57 -15.10 1.69 -13.70
CA GLU A 57 -13.64 1.69 -13.83
C GLU A 57 -12.95 2.29 -12.59
N ALA A 58 -13.46 3.40 -12.08
CA ALA A 58 -12.95 4.05 -10.88
C ALA A 58 -13.08 3.12 -9.66
N ALA A 59 -14.25 2.54 -9.43
CA ALA A 59 -14.48 1.60 -8.33
C ALA A 59 -13.56 0.37 -8.43
N THR A 60 -13.41 -0.22 -9.62
CA THR A 60 -12.51 -1.35 -9.87
C THR A 60 -11.06 -1.00 -9.53
N SER A 61 -10.62 0.20 -9.89
CA SER A 61 -9.25 0.67 -9.61
C SER A 61 -9.00 0.86 -8.12
N ILE A 62 -9.97 1.41 -7.38
CA ILE A 62 -9.90 1.58 -5.92
C ILE A 62 -9.86 0.21 -5.24
N LEU A 63 -10.77 -0.70 -5.59
CA LEU A 63 -10.82 -2.07 -5.06
C LEU A 63 -9.48 -2.79 -5.24
N ARG A 64 -8.95 -2.77 -6.47
CA ARG A 64 -7.67 -3.43 -6.76
C ARG A 64 -6.54 -2.92 -5.90
N TYR A 65 -6.48 -1.61 -5.64
CA TYR A 65 -5.41 -1.04 -4.84
C TYR A 65 -5.55 -1.45 -3.36
N PHE A 66 -6.71 -1.24 -2.75
CA PHE A 66 -6.89 -1.49 -1.32
C PHE A 66 -7.06 -2.97 -0.96
N ASP A 67 -7.50 -3.82 -1.88
CA ASP A 67 -7.55 -5.27 -1.65
C ASP A 67 -6.17 -5.95 -1.76
N MET A 68 -5.25 -5.37 -2.54
CA MET A 68 -3.97 -6.02 -2.85
C MET A 68 -2.74 -5.23 -2.37
N ALA A 69 -2.63 -3.96 -2.73
CA ALA A 69 -1.39 -3.20 -2.52
C ALA A 69 -1.29 -2.61 -1.10
N ALA A 70 -2.39 -2.15 -0.53
CA ALA A 70 -2.39 -1.57 0.81
C ALA A 70 -2.06 -2.60 1.91
N PRO A 71 -2.61 -3.84 1.91
CA PRO A 71 -2.18 -4.87 2.87
C PRO A 71 -0.70 -5.20 2.77
N LEU A 72 -0.15 -5.33 1.55
CA LEU A 72 1.28 -5.59 1.35
C LEU A 72 2.15 -4.45 1.87
N HIS A 73 1.67 -3.21 1.80
CA HIS A 73 2.36 -2.04 2.32
C HIS A 73 2.43 -2.07 3.85
N HIS A 74 1.32 -2.32 4.54
CA HIS A 74 1.32 -2.49 5.99
C HIS A 74 2.18 -3.68 6.44
N ASP A 75 2.16 -4.81 5.70
CA ASP A 75 3.05 -5.94 5.98
C ASP A 75 4.53 -5.56 5.83
N ASP A 76 4.89 -4.70 4.87
CA ASP A 76 6.26 -4.21 4.69
C ASP A 76 6.72 -3.38 5.90
N GLU A 77 5.82 -2.64 6.51
CA GLU A 77 6.08 -1.85 7.70
C GLU A 77 6.12 -2.72 8.96
N ASP A 78 5.05 -3.45 9.22
CA ASP A 78 4.86 -4.21 10.46
C ASP A 78 5.87 -5.36 10.61
N LEU A 79 6.22 -6.03 9.50
CA LEU A 79 7.07 -7.22 9.52
C LEU A 79 8.56 -6.91 9.31
N ASP A 80 8.90 -5.81 8.63
CA ASP A 80 10.27 -5.53 8.24
C ASP A 80 10.79 -4.18 8.73
N LEU A 81 10.14 -3.05 8.37
CA LEU A 81 10.65 -1.72 8.67
C LEU A 81 10.56 -1.40 10.17
N PHE A 82 9.37 -1.54 10.77
CA PHE A 82 9.15 -1.18 12.17
C PHE A 82 10.01 -1.99 13.15
N PRO A 83 10.17 -3.31 13.00
CA PRO A 83 11.11 -4.08 13.80
C PRO A 83 12.56 -3.58 13.68
N ALA A 84 13.01 -3.25 12.47
CA ALA A 84 14.37 -2.74 12.26
C ALA A 84 14.58 -1.36 12.92
N LEU A 85 13.59 -0.48 12.85
CA LEU A 85 13.63 0.83 13.49
C LEU A 85 13.54 0.73 15.02
N ARG A 86 12.72 -0.17 15.56
CA ARG A 86 12.64 -0.42 17.01
C ARG A 86 13.98 -0.87 17.59
N ALA A 87 14.75 -1.61 16.82
CA ALA A 87 16.10 -2.05 17.22
C ALA A 87 17.10 -0.91 17.42
N LEU A 88 16.80 0.32 16.94
CA LEU A 88 17.61 1.52 17.22
C LEU A 88 17.50 1.97 18.70
N GLY A 89 16.51 1.50 19.45
CA GLY A 89 16.35 1.74 20.88
C GLY A 89 15.92 3.19 21.24
N GLN A 90 15.36 3.93 20.30
CA GLN A 90 14.88 5.31 20.53
C GLN A 90 13.45 5.29 21.09
N ALA A 91 13.26 5.75 22.33
CA ALA A 91 11.99 5.63 23.04
C ALA A 91 10.85 6.37 22.33
N ASP A 92 11.08 7.61 21.89
CA ASP A 92 10.06 8.43 21.22
C ASP A 92 9.65 7.83 19.86
N LEU A 93 10.64 7.35 19.07
CA LEU A 93 10.38 6.65 17.81
C LEU A 93 9.54 5.39 18.06
N ASN A 94 9.88 4.60 19.08
CA ASN A 94 9.13 3.39 19.40
C ASN A 94 7.70 3.69 19.83
N ALA A 95 7.46 4.81 20.51
CA ALA A 95 6.12 5.28 20.85
C ALA A 95 5.31 5.64 19.60
N SER A 96 5.88 6.43 18.66
CA SER A 96 5.24 6.78 17.39
C SER A 96 4.95 5.53 16.55
N ILE A 97 5.88 4.59 16.44
CA ILE A 97 5.67 3.33 15.74
C ILE A 97 4.50 2.56 16.35
N SER A 98 4.43 2.43 17.68
CA SER A 98 3.36 1.67 18.33
C SER A 98 1.99 2.32 18.14
N GLU A 99 1.92 3.66 18.11
CA GLU A 99 0.70 4.38 17.84
C GLU A 99 0.23 4.20 16.40
N LEU A 100 1.13 4.31 15.41
CA LEU A 100 0.78 4.22 14.00
C LEU A 100 0.49 2.78 13.57
N GLU A 101 1.25 1.80 14.04
CA GLU A 101 0.95 0.37 13.84
C GLU A 101 -0.46 0.01 14.37
N ALA A 102 -0.85 0.56 15.52
CA ALA A 102 -2.20 0.34 16.06
C ALA A 102 -3.32 0.97 15.22
N GLN A 103 -3.01 1.87 14.28
CA GLN A 103 -3.98 2.47 13.36
C GLN A 103 -4.27 1.57 12.14
N HIS A 104 -3.43 0.58 11.83
CA HIS A 104 -3.63 -0.30 10.69
C HIS A 104 -4.96 -1.05 10.78
N GLU A 105 -5.33 -1.54 11.96
CA GLU A 105 -6.61 -2.25 12.16
C GLU A 105 -7.83 -1.33 11.94
N PRO A 106 -7.97 -0.14 12.58
CA PRO A 106 -9.04 0.80 12.27
C PRO A 106 -9.11 1.22 10.80
N LEU A 107 -7.97 1.43 10.13
CA LEU A 107 -7.93 1.74 8.70
C LEU A 107 -8.46 0.56 7.87
N GLY A 108 -8.10 -0.66 8.23
CA GLY A 108 -8.65 -1.87 7.62
C GLY A 108 -10.16 -1.98 7.80
N GLN A 109 -10.69 -1.60 8.96
CA GLN A 109 -12.15 -1.58 9.22
C GLN A 109 -12.87 -0.55 8.35
N LEU A 110 -12.31 0.65 8.19
CA LEU A 110 -12.85 1.66 7.24
C LEU A 110 -12.88 1.12 5.82
N TRP A 111 -11.82 0.43 5.38
CA TRP A 111 -11.79 -0.22 4.06
C TRP A 111 -12.90 -1.28 3.92
N GLN A 112 -13.08 -2.13 4.92
CA GLN A 112 -14.13 -3.16 4.90
C GLN A 112 -15.54 -2.55 4.83
N ALA A 113 -15.77 -1.39 5.43
CA ALA A 113 -17.05 -0.68 5.33
C ALA A 113 -17.31 -0.14 3.90
N LEU A 114 -16.29 0.31 3.19
CA LEU A 114 -16.41 0.84 1.82
C LEU A 114 -16.52 -0.24 0.75
N ARG A 115 -15.90 -1.39 0.98
CA ARG A 115 -15.74 -2.45 -0.01
C ARG A 115 -17.04 -2.93 -0.66
N PRO A 116 -18.17 -3.14 0.07
CA PRO A 116 -19.45 -3.55 -0.54
C PRO A 116 -20.00 -2.52 -1.53
N TRP A 117 -19.95 -1.23 -1.18
CA TRP A 117 -20.37 -0.14 -2.06
C TRP A 117 -19.56 -0.09 -3.36
N LEU A 118 -18.24 -0.15 -3.24
CA LEU A 118 -17.33 -0.15 -4.39
C LEU A 118 -17.54 -1.40 -5.26
N THR A 119 -17.79 -2.56 -4.65
CA THR A 119 -18.07 -3.81 -5.38
C THR A 119 -19.36 -3.71 -6.18
N ALA A 120 -20.43 -3.18 -5.59
CA ALA A 120 -21.70 -2.95 -6.30
C ALA A 120 -21.51 -1.94 -7.44
N THR A 121 -20.82 -0.83 -7.19
CA THR A 121 -20.51 0.19 -8.21
C THR A 121 -19.71 -0.41 -9.37
N ALA A 122 -18.70 -1.22 -9.11
CA ALA A 122 -17.90 -1.89 -10.14
C ALA A 122 -18.74 -2.86 -11.00
N ALA A 123 -19.79 -3.42 -10.41
CA ALA A 123 -20.77 -4.27 -11.11
C ALA A 123 -21.89 -3.46 -11.83
N GLY A 124 -21.82 -2.14 -11.85
CA GLY A 124 -22.86 -1.28 -12.44
C GLY A 124 -24.17 -1.26 -11.66
N GLN A 125 -24.12 -1.63 -10.37
CA GLN A 125 -25.30 -1.68 -9.51
C GLN A 125 -25.38 -0.45 -8.61
N PRO A 126 -26.57 0.13 -8.40
CA PRO A 126 -26.75 1.20 -7.43
C PRO A 126 -26.55 0.66 -6.01
N CYS A 127 -25.84 1.42 -5.20
CA CYS A 127 -25.63 1.11 -3.79
C CYS A 127 -25.48 2.42 -3.02
N GLU A 128 -25.97 2.44 -1.79
CA GLU A 128 -25.82 3.59 -0.90
C GLU A 128 -24.35 3.78 -0.53
N VAL A 129 -23.90 5.02 -0.52
CA VAL A 129 -22.55 5.38 -0.11
C VAL A 129 -22.46 5.24 1.41
N PRO A 130 -21.50 4.48 1.94
CA PRO A 130 -21.34 4.35 3.39
C PRO A 130 -20.92 5.67 4.04
N SER A 131 -21.36 5.91 5.28
CA SER A 131 -21.00 7.09 6.07
C SER A 131 -19.49 7.21 6.32
N GLU A 132 -18.80 6.09 6.33
CA GLU A 132 -17.35 5.96 6.55
C GLU A 132 -16.50 6.48 5.38
N ALA A 133 -17.10 6.84 4.25
CA ALA A 133 -16.37 7.29 3.05
C ALA A 133 -15.53 8.56 3.30
N ASP A 134 -16.04 9.50 4.08
CA ASP A 134 -15.32 10.72 4.45
C ASP A 134 -14.17 10.41 5.43
N ASP A 135 -14.45 9.59 6.45
CA ASP A 135 -13.43 9.19 7.43
C ASP A 135 -12.29 8.42 6.76
N PHE A 136 -12.61 7.50 5.85
CA PHE A 136 -11.62 6.78 5.04
C PHE A 136 -10.74 7.73 4.24
N ALA A 137 -11.35 8.70 3.54
CA ALA A 137 -10.63 9.63 2.67
C ALA A 137 -9.71 10.59 3.44
N VAL A 138 -9.97 10.80 4.74
CA VAL A 138 -9.16 11.63 5.63
C VAL A 138 -8.12 10.79 6.39
N ALA A 139 -8.53 9.66 6.97
CA ALA A 139 -7.68 8.88 7.87
C ALA A 139 -6.47 8.26 7.18
N TYR A 140 -6.64 7.63 6.01
CA TYR A 140 -5.54 7.01 5.29
C TYR A 140 -4.43 8.02 4.87
N PRO A 141 -4.74 9.16 4.22
CA PRO A 141 -3.72 10.17 3.93
C PRO A 141 -3.07 10.79 5.17
N ALA A 142 -3.82 10.96 6.26
CA ALA A 142 -3.29 11.51 7.51
C ALA A 142 -2.32 10.53 8.18
N HIS A 143 -2.64 9.24 8.20
CA HIS A 143 -1.76 8.18 8.67
C HIS A 143 -0.45 8.17 7.88
N ALA A 144 -0.51 8.08 6.55
CA ALA A 144 0.65 8.12 5.67
C ALA A 144 1.55 9.36 5.87
N ALA A 145 0.94 10.53 6.10
CA ALA A 145 1.71 11.76 6.36
C ALA A 145 2.46 11.70 7.70
N ARG A 146 1.89 11.06 8.72
CA ARG A 146 2.56 10.87 10.00
C ARG A 146 3.74 9.90 9.88
N GLU A 147 3.61 8.81 9.17
CA GLU A 147 4.71 7.86 8.93
C GLU A 147 5.87 8.52 8.20
N GLU A 148 5.58 9.30 7.16
CA GLU A 148 6.59 10.05 6.41
C GLU A 148 7.34 11.08 7.25
N THR A 149 6.69 11.66 8.26
CA THR A 149 7.28 12.72 9.10
C THR A 149 7.87 12.21 10.40
N GLU A 150 7.27 11.21 11.03
CA GLU A 150 7.63 10.74 12.36
C GLU A 150 8.49 9.47 12.36
N ILE A 151 8.36 8.59 11.32
CA ILE A 151 8.97 7.26 11.29
C ILE A 151 10.03 7.14 10.20
N TYR A 152 9.70 7.40 8.95
CA TYR A 152 10.59 7.14 7.82
C TYR A 152 11.95 7.86 7.87
N PRO A 153 12.07 9.09 8.43
CA PRO A 153 13.39 9.72 8.57
C PRO A 153 14.39 8.92 9.40
N ALA A 154 13.91 8.10 10.35
CA ALA A 154 14.78 7.25 11.16
C ALA A 154 15.47 6.13 10.37
N ALA A 155 14.97 5.79 9.17
CA ALA A 155 15.61 4.82 8.29
C ALA A 155 17.03 5.25 7.84
N ALA A 156 17.36 6.54 7.92
CA ALA A 156 18.71 7.04 7.68
C ALA A 156 19.75 6.49 8.69
N HIS A 157 19.29 5.97 9.82
CA HIS A 157 20.15 5.33 10.83
C HIS A 157 20.32 3.80 10.61
N LEU A 158 19.62 3.21 9.65
CA LEU A 158 19.78 1.81 9.28
C LEU A 158 21.02 1.63 8.39
N SER A 159 21.73 0.54 8.60
CA SER A 159 22.84 0.17 7.74
C SER A 159 22.36 -0.24 6.33
N ALA A 160 23.25 -0.16 5.35
CA ALA A 160 22.97 -0.63 4.00
C ALA A 160 22.57 -2.13 3.95
N ALA A 161 23.06 -2.95 4.88
CA ALA A 161 22.68 -4.35 4.99
C ALA A 161 21.24 -4.52 5.48
N GLN A 162 20.81 -3.73 6.46
CA GLN A 162 19.42 -3.75 6.94
C GLN A 162 18.44 -3.26 5.86
N LEU A 163 18.76 -2.16 5.16
CA LEU A 163 17.93 -1.67 4.07
C LEU A 163 17.81 -2.70 2.94
N ARG A 164 18.89 -3.39 2.57
CA ARG A 164 18.83 -4.48 1.59
C ARG A 164 17.94 -5.64 2.07
N HIS A 165 18.06 -6.03 3.33
CA HIS A 165 17.23 -7.10 3.90
C HIS A 165 15.73 -6.76 3.81
N ILE A 166 15.35 -5.53 4.14
CA ILE A 166 13.98 -5.02 4.00
C ILE A 166 13.54 -5.08 2.52
N SER A 167 14.36 -4.57 1.60
CA SER A 167 14.07 -4.61 0.16
C SER A 167 13.86 -6.03 -0.36
N ASP A 168 14.69 -6.98 0.05
CA ASP A 168 14.58 -8.38 -0.37
C ASP A 168 13.29 -9.03 0.17
N ALA A 169 12.90 -8.72 1.41
CA ALA A 169 11.64 -9.18 2.00
C ALA A 169 10.43 -8.63 1.25
N MET A 170 10.43 -7.34 0.93
CA MET A 170 9.38 -6.68 0.13
C MET A 170 9.23 -7.31 -1.26
N VAL A 171 10.35 -7.59 -1.96
CA VAL A 171 10.34 -8.28 -3.26
C VAL A 171 9.75 -9.67 -3.12
N LYS A 172 10.22 -10.43 -2.13
CA LYS A 172 9.75 -11.79 -1.87
C LYS A 172 8.24 -11.83 -1.65
N ARG A 173 7.69 -10.90 -0.84
CA ARG A 173 6.25 -10.81 -0.54
C ARG A 173 5.40 -10.58 -1.80
N ARG A 174 5.93 -9.85 -2.78
CA ARG A 174 5.24 -9.54 -4.05
C ARG A 174 5.42 -10.59 -5.13
N THR A 175 6.35 -11.53 -4.96
CA THR A 175 6.66 -12.58 -5.96
C THR A 175 6.18 -13.96 -5.56
N LEU A 176 5.71 -14.14 -4.33
CA LEU A 176 5.07 -15.39 -3.90
C LEU A 176 3.68 -15.50 -4.54
N PRO A 177 3.31 -16.72 -5.04
CA PRO A 177 2.01 -16.98 -5.67
C PRO A 177 0.87 -16.93 -4.67
#